data_b7048c05d7ec00f8f36b7081a43b92f6
#
_entry.id   b7048c05d7ec00f8f36b7081a43b92f6
#
_cell.length_a   1.000
_cell.length_b   1.000
_cell.length_c   1.000
_cell.angle_alpha   90.00
_cell.angle_beta   90.00
_cell.angle_gamma   90.00
#
_symmetry.space_group_name_H-M   'P 1'
#
loop_
_entity.id
_entity.type
_entity.pdbx_description
1 polymer ?
#
loop_
_entity_poly.entity_id
_entity_poly.type
_entity_poly.pdbx_seq_one_letter_code
_entity_poly.pdbx_strand_id
1 'polypeptide(L)'
;MARRKRPAAREAAFFDRFRSAIARLPAGLIRALPPAEPEALARAEAALGRPLPDAFTSFLRSFDGADLFHESVVIAGVGPGAPRALTELPQERADELVFAEALSGDFYALDAAGRVLRFDPGAEERAIAGSTFDRWLDATVAREQLLFGPDGEYAADVFDPAGQEVVPTIALRQAERALKLDPGAADSEHARGLALARLGRREAALAAFEAASALDQGNPWPPFDLGRTALAMNKPAIALPAFRRAASAANDGATTARLLAWAVRAAVAAEDDSAATLRAEAIAKDAQLVEHLTRSASAAGEDADDEAREEAIALLEAVAPGTPVPRRLPVIPH
;
A
#
# COMPACT_ATOMS: atom_id res chain seq x y z
N MET A 1 -8.52 -19.23 35.79
CA MET A 1 -8.26 -20.10 34.59
C MET A 1 -9.48 -20.27 33.68
N ALA A 2 -10.19 -19.18 33.26
CA ALA A 2 -11.44 -19.30 32.49
C ALA A 2 -11.51 -18.35 31.27
N ARG A 3 -10.36 -18.00 30.63
CA ARG A 3 -10.32 -16.95 29.60
C ARG A 3 -9.88 -17.40 28.19
N ARG A 4 -9.63 -18.68 27.93
CA ARG A 4 -9.08 -19.15 26.64
C ARG A 4 -10.06 -19.83 25.67
N LYS A 5 -11.36 -19.94 25.97
CA LYS A 5 -12.34 -20.60 25.05
C LYS A 5 -13.15 -19.65 24.17
N ARG A 6 -13.06 -18.33 24.30
CA ARG A 6 -13.83 -17.37 23.51
C ARG A 6 -13.30 -17.02 22.10
N PRO A 7 -11.97 -17.00 21.82
CA PRO A 7 -11.48 -16.67 20.49
C PRO A 7 -11.87 -17.68 19.43
N ALA A 8 -11.59 -18.96 19.62
CA ALA A 8 -11.79 -20.01 18.61
C ALA A 8 -13.25 -20.17 18.16
N ALA A 9 -14.23 -20.02 19.06
CA ALA A 9 -15.66 -20.09 18.69
C ALA A 9 -16.10 -18.86 17.87
N ARG A 10 -15.50 -17.69 18.10
CA ARG A 10 -15.77 -16.48 17.33
C ARG A 10 -15.16 -16.55 15.92
N GLU A 11 -13.97 -17.07 15.81
CA GLU A 11 -13.26 -17.28 14.54
C GLU A 11 -13.98 -18.32 13.67
N ALA A 12 -14.37 -19.46 14.23
CA ALA A 12 -15.16 -20.46 13.52
C ALA A 12 -16.47 -19.86 12.98
N ALA A 13 -17.20 -19.11 13.80
CA ALA A 13 -18.41 -18.43 13.38
C ALA A 13 -18.16 -17.35 12.29
N PHE A 14 -16.96 -16.74 12.26
CA PHE A 14 -16.55 -15.84 11.20
C PHE A 14 -16.43 -16.60 9.87
N PHE A 15 -15.64 -17.67 9.83
CA PHE A 15 -15.41 -18.42 8.59
C PHE A 15 -16.67 -19.11 8.06
N ASP A 16 -17.62 -19.51 8.91
CA ASP A 16 -18.92 -19.99 8.47
C ASP A 16 -19.75 -18.90 7.79
N ARG A 17 -19.73 -17.67 8.32
CA ARG A 17 -20.37 -16.52 7.67
C ARG A 17 -19.65 -16.16 6.36
N PHE A 18 -18.31 -16.18 6.36
CA PHE A 18 -17.50 -15.94 5.18
C PHE A 18 -17.83 -16.94 4.07
N ARG A 19 -17.90 -18.25 4.38
CA ARG A 19 -18.34 -19.31 3.44
C ARG A 19 -19.71 -19.00 2.87
N SER A 20 -20.65 -18.56 3.72
CA SER A 20 -22.00 -18.20 3.28
C SER A 20 -22.02 -16.92 2.43
N ALA A 21 -21.11 -15.99 2.65
CA ALA A 21 -20.97 -14.76 1.87
C ALA A 21 -20.41 -15.06 0.47
N ILE A 22 -19.32 -15.80 0.39
CA ILE A 22 -18.72 -16.16 -0.92
C ILE A 22 -19.64 -17.03 -1.78
N ALA A 23 -20.46 -17.90 -1.16
CA ALA A 23 -21.44 -18.71 -1.89
C ALA A 23 -22.56 -17.90 -2.59
N ARG A 24 -22.70 -16.61 -2.27
CA ARG A 24 -23.65 -15.67 -2.90
C ARG A 24 -23.04 -14.88 -4.06
N LEU A 25 -21.72 -14.95 -4.22
CA LEU A 25 -21.02 -14.33 -5.32
C LEU A 25 -21.18 -15.15 -6.61
N PRO A 26 -21.01 -14.55 -7.78
CA PRO A 26 -20.93 -15.28 -9.03
C PRO A 26 -19.91 -16.42 -8.95
N ALA A 27 -20.26 -17.56 -9.55
CA ALA A 27 -19.39 -18.73 -9.54
C ALA A 27 -18.04 -18.41 -10.20
N GLY A 28 -16.95 -18.81 -9.55
CA GLY A 28 -15.59 -18.63 -10.07
C GLY A 28 -14.88 -17.37 -9.57
N LEU A 29 -15.60 -16.35 -9.02
CA LEU A 29 -14.96 -15.15 -8.48
C LEU A 29 -14.09 -15.44 -7.26
N ILE A 30 -14.48 -16.41 -6.45
CA ILE A 30 -13.67 -16.85 -5.30
C ILE A 30 -13.60 -18.37 -5.33
N ARG A 31 -12.39 -18.89 -5.34
CA ARG A 31 -12.10 -20.32 -5.21
C ARG A 31 -11.39 -20.57 -3.89
N ALA A 32 -12.16 -20.90 -2.85
CA ALA A 32 -11.62 -21.35 -1.57
C ALA A 32 -11.54 -22.88 -1.56
N LEU A 33 -10.40 -23.43 -1.14
CA LEU A 33 -10.19 -24.88 -1.10
C LEU A 33 -10.81 -25.49 0.16
N PRO A 34 -11.04 -26.84 0.17
CA PRO A 34 -11.41 -27.56 1.39
C PRO A 34 -10.42 -27.32 2.54
N PRO A 35 -10.79 -27.59 3.80
CA PRO A 35 -9.90 -27.46 4.95
C PRO A 35 -8.56 -28.19 4.79
N ALA A 36 -7.48 -27.59 5.29
CA ALA A 36 -6.18 -28.23 5.34
C ALA A 36 -6.18 -29.44 6.30
N GLU A 37 -5.51 -30.50 5.89
CA GLU A 37 -5.31 -31.68 6.75
C GLU A 37 -4.33 -31.33 7.88
N PRO A 38 -4.56 -31.87 9.13
CA PRO A 38 -3.71 -31.59 10.28
C PRO A 38 -2.22 -31.88 10.03
N GLU A 39 -1.91 -32.94 9.28
CA GLU A 39 -0.56 -33.36 8.93
C GLU A 39 0.10 -32.35 7.97
N ALA A 40 -0.68 -31.69 7.09
CA ALA A 40 -0.17 -30.66 6.21
C ALA A 40 0.20 -29.39 7.00
N LEU A 41 -0.62 -29.00 7.97
CA LEU A 41 -0.31 -27.89 8.90
C LEU A 41 0.99 -28.16 9.66
N ALA A 42 1.13 -29.35 10.25
CA ALA A 42 2.34 -29.74 11.01
C ALA A 42 3.59 -29.74 10.11
N ARG A 43 3.50 -30.22 8.87
CA ARG A 43 4.61 -30.16 7.89
C ARG A 43 5.00 -28.72 7.55
N ALA A 44 4.05 -27.83 7.35
CA ALA A 44 4.30 -26.43 7.05
C ALA A 44 5.00 -25.72 8.23
N GLU A 45 4.53 -25.92 9.46
CA GLU A 45 5.17 -25.38 10.67
C GLU A 45 6.61 -25.90 10.84
N ALA A 46 6.83 -27.20 10.57
CA ALA A 46 8.18 -27.79 10.61
C ALA A 46 9.09 -27.20 9.51
N ALA A 47 8.59 -26.99 8.30
CA ALA A 47 9.34 -26.40 7.20
C ALA A 47 9.69 -24.93 7.45
N LEU A 48 8.77 -24.15 8.07
CA LEU A 48 8.98 -22.76 8.45
C LEU A 48 9.81 -22.61 9.74
N GLY A 49 10.02 -23.69 10.50
CA GLY A 49 10.73 -23.69 11.78
C GLY A 49 10.02 -22.91 12.89
N ARG A 50 8.73 -22.64 12.75
CA ARG A 50 7.92 -21.86 13.70
C ARG A 50 6.43 -22.22 13.62
N PRO A 51 5.66 -22.02 14.71
CA PRO A 51 4.22 -22.18 14.67
C PRO A 51 3.56 -21.11 13.77
N LEU A 52 2.46 -21.48 13.14
CA LEU A 52 1.61 -20.54 12.41
C LEU A 52 0.80 -19.66 13.38
N PRO A 53 0.56 -18.37 13.06
CA PRO A 53 -0.34 -17.52 13.83
C PRO A 53 -1.74 -18.13 13.96
N ASP A 54 -2.35 -18.02 15.15
CA ASP A 54 -3.67 -18.63 15.43
C ASP A 54 -4.75 -18.23 14.41
N ALA A 55 -4.78 -16.95 14.01
CA ALA A 55 -5.77 -16.46 13.04
C ALA A 55 -5.61 -17.14 11.68
N PHE A 56 -4.37 -17.30 11.19
CA PHE A 56 -4.13 -17.99 9.92
C PHE A 56 -4.33 -19.48 10.02
N THR A 57 -3.96 -20.10 11.13
CA THR A 57 -4.25 -21.52 11.41
C THR A 57 -5.76 -21.79 11.40
N SER A 58 -6.57 -20.87 11.97
CA SER A 58 -8.03 -20.95 11.96
C SER A 58 -8.60 -20.83 10.54
N PHE A 59 -8.00 -19.98 9.69
CA PHE A 59 -8.33 -19.90 8.27
C PHE A 59 -8.00 -21.22 7.57
N LEU A 60 -6.79 -21.75 7.70
CA LEU A 60 -6.38 -23.00 7.05
C LEU A 60 -7.22 -24.23 7.47
N ARG A 61 -7.69 -24.25 8.70
CA ARG A 61 -8.67 -25.27 9.17
C ARG A 61 -10.05 -25.12 8.56
N SER A 62 -10.34 -24.03 7.90
CA SER A 62 -11.61 -23.76 7.22
C SER A 62 -11.45 -23.80 5.70
N PHE A 63 -10.28 -23.39 5.18
CA PHE A 63 -9.93 -23.27 3.76
C PHE A 63 -8.41 -23.45 3.59
N ASP A 64 -7.97 -24.39 2.79
CA ASP A 64 -6.54 -24.59 2.49
C ASP A 64 -6.07 -23.65 1.38
N GLY A 65 -6.13 -22.37 1.67
CA GLY A 65 -5.87 -21.31 0.70
C GLY A 65 -7.12 -20.87 -0.07
N ALA A 66 -6.99 -19.75 -0.76
CA ALA A 66 -8.04 -19.19 -1.59
C ALA A 66 -7.48 -18.34 -2.72
N ASP A 67 -8.15 -18.41 -3.87
CA ASP A 67 -8.00 -17.48 -4.98
C ASP A 67 -9.19 -16.52 -4.93
N LEU A 68 -8.90 -15.24 -4.78
CA LEU A 68 -9.91 -14.19 -4.67
C LEU A 68 -9.93 -13.37 -5.97
N PHE A 69 -11.10 -13.29 -6.60
CA PHE A 69 -11.37 -12.40 -7.73
C PHE A 69 -10.36 -12.52 -8.88
N HIS A 70 -10.27 -13.75 -9.45
CA HIS A 70 -9.36 -14.05 -10.56
C HIS A 70 -7.91 -13.67 -10.26
N GLU A 71 -7.39 -14.15 -9.13
CA GLU A 71 -6.02 -13.94 -8.65
C GLU A 71 -5.70 -12.48 -8.25
N SER A 72 -6.72 -11.60 -8.08
CA SER A 72 -6.47 -10.27 -7.49
C SER A 72 -5.73 -10.37 -6.15
N VAL A 73 -6.06 -11.39 -5.34
CA VAL A 73 -5.31 -11.79 -4.15
C VAL A 73 -5.35 -13.32 -4.03
N VAL A 74 -4.18 -13.93 -3.96
CA VAL A 74 -4.02 -15.38 -3.73
C VAL A 74 -3.55 -15.60 -2.31
N ILE A 75 -4.40 -16.24 -1.48
CA ILE A 75 -4.06 -16.65 -0.11
C ILE A 75 -3.47 -18.05 -0.16
N ALA A 76 -2.26 -18.21 0.38
CA ALA A 76 -1.54 -19.46 0.37
C ALA A 76 -2.21 -20.52 1.26
N GLY A 77 -2.01 -21.78 0.88
CA GLY A 77 -2.35 -22.96 1.65
C GLY A 77 -1.14 -23.82 1.96
N VAL A 78 -1.38 -24.98 2.56
CA VAL A 78 -0.32 -25.90 3.03
C VAL A 78 -0.43 -27.30 2.40
N GLY A 79 -1.55 -27.62 1.77
CA GLY A 79 -1.78 -28.89 1.08
C GLY A 79 -1.35 -28.86 -0.39
N PRO A 80 -1.32 -30.04 -1.04
CA PRO A 80 -0.82 -30.19 -2.41
C PRO A 80 -1.69 -29.54 -3.49
N GLY A 81 -2.92 -29.17 -3.14
CA GLY A 81 -3.87 -28.49 -4.04
C GLY A 81 -3.97 -27.00 -3.83
N ALA A 82 -3.18 -26.42 -2.93
CA ALA A 82 -3.20 -25.00 -2.63
C ALA A 82 -2.91 -24.16 -3.88
N PRO A 83 -3.57 -23.00 -4.06
CA PRO A 83 -3.34 -22.14 -5.21
C PRO A 83 -1.93 -21.55 -5.20
N ARG A 84 -1.36 -21.42 -4.00
CA ARG A 84 0.04 -21.05 -3.74
C ARG A 84 0.50 -21.79 -2.49
N ALA A 85 1.68 -22.42 -2.51
CA ALA A 85 2.22 -23.05 -1.32
C ALA A 85 2.80 -22.00 -0.36
N LEU A 86 2.40 -22.07 0.90
CA LEU A 86 2.85 -21.12 1.93
C LEU A 86 4.38 -21.06 2.06
N THR A 87 5.05 -22.19 1.88
CA THR A 87 6.51 -22.32 1.94
C THR A 87 7.25 -21.75 0.73
N GLU A 88 6.55 -21.40 -0.35
CA GLU A 88 7.11 -20.76 -1.55
C GLU A 88 7.05 -19.24 -1.47
N LEU A 89 6.28 -18.68 -0.51
CA LEU A 89 6.25 -17.24 -0.29
C LEU A 89 7.53 -16.77 0.42
N PRO A 90 8.00 -15.53 0.18
CA PRO A 90 9.22 -15.00 0.78
C PRO A 90 9.05 -14.79 2.29
N GLN A 91 9.71 -15.60 3.11
CA GLN A 91 9.67 -15.57 4.58
C GLN A 91 10.94 -14.90 5.15
N GLU A 92 11.19 -13.64 4.76
CA GLU A 92 12.45 -12.96 5.05
C GLU A 92 12.58 -12.52 6.52
N ARG A 93 11.47 -12.20 7.17
CA ARG A 93 11.45 -11.70 8.55
C ARG A 93 10.88 -12.75 9.50
N ALA A 94 11.60 -13.01 10.58
CA ALA A 94 11.20 -14.04 11.54
C ALA A 94 9.92 -13.72 12.33
N ASP A 95 9.58 -12.44 12.46
CA ASP A 95 8.41 -11.93 13.18
C ASP A 95 7.20 -11.66 12.27
N GLU A 96 7.33 -11.88 10.95
CA GLU A 96 6.25 -11.77 9.97
C GLU A 96 5.98 -13.12 9.31
N LEU A 97 4.71 -13.46 9.07
CA LEU A 97 4.31 -14.58 8.21
C LEU A 97 3.73 -14.04 6.92
N VAL A 98 4.45 -14.17 5.82
CA VAL A 98 3.90 -13.87 4.49
C VAL A 98 2.91 -14.98 4.12
N PHE A 99 1.65 -14.60 3.84
CA PHE A 99 0.57 -15.56 3.64
C PHE A 99 -0.24 -15.35 2.36
N ALA A 100 -0.08 -14.21 1.68
CA ALA A 100 -0.80 -13.93 0.45
C ALA A 100 0.03 -13.05 -0.49
N GLU A 101 -0.31 -13.14 -1.76
CA GLU A 101 0.26 -12.38 -2.88
C GLU A 101 -0.88 -11.69 -3.65
N ALA A 102 -0.69 -10.43 -4.04
CA ALA A 102 -1.61 -9.71 -4.91
C ALA A 102 -1.16 -9.79 -6.37
N LEU A 103 -2.09 -9.62 -7.31
CA LEU A 103 -1.80 -9.55 -8.75
C LEU A 103 -0.82 -8.41 -9.09
N SER A 104 -0.79 -7.34 -8.29
CA SER A 104 0.18 -6.24 -8.40
C SER A 104 1.63 -6.65 -8.10
N GLY A 105 1.85 -7.85 -7.54
CA GLY A 105 3.15 -8.32 -7.04
C GLY A 105 3.41 -7.97 -5.57
N ASP A 106 2.52 -7.24 -4.92
CA ASP A 106 2.59 -6.98 -3.48
C ASP A 106 2.34 -8.26 -2.67
N PHE A 107 2.94 -8.36 -1.50
CA PHE A 107 2.68 -9.42 -0.54
C PHE A 107 1.91 -8.92 0.68
N TYR A 108 1.21 -9.85 1.32
CA TYR A 108 0.57 -9.63 2.62
C TYR A 108 1.19 -10.53 3.67
N ALA A 109 1.52 -9.94 4.82
CA ALA A 109 2.08 -10.65 5.96
C ALA A 109 1.30 -10.39 7.25
N LEU A 110 1.30 -11.37 8.17
CA LEU A 110 0.86 -11.19 9.54
C LEU A 110 2.08 -10.85 10.41
N ASP A 111 2.01 -9.74 11.13
CA ASP A 111 3.01 -9.39 12.13
C ASP A 111 2.75 -10.06 13.49
N ALA A 112 3.67 -9.89 14.43
CA ALA A 112 3.56 -10.44 15.78
C ALA A 112 2.36 -9.90 16.59
N ALA A 113 1.81 -8.74 16.22
CA ALA A 113 0.61 -8.17 16.81
C ALA A 113 -0.70 -8.70 16.18
N GLY A 114 -0.60 -9.49 15.10
CA GLY A 114 -1.73 -10.03 14.34
C GLY A 114 -2.33 -9.04 13.34
N ARG A 115 -1.63 -7.94 13.03
CA ARG A 115 -2.01 -7.01 11.97
C ARG A 115 -1.61 -7.58 10.62
N VAL A 116 -2.34 -7.22 9.59
CA VAL A 116 -1.97 -7.52 8.21
C VAL A 116 -1.19 -6.35 7.63
N LEU A 117 0.02 -6.64 7.16
CA LEU A 117 0.90 -5.71 6.48
C LEU A 117 0.86 -5.98 4.97
N ARG A 118 0.97 -4.93 4.15
CA ARG A 118 1.20 -5.02 2.70
C ARG A 118 2.57 -4.44 2.37
N PHE A 119 3.28 -5.05 1.43
CA PHE A 119 4.58 -4.59 0.99
C PHE A 119 4.93 -5.06 -0.42
N ASP A 120 5.69 -4.26 -1.14
CA ASP A 120 6.42 -4.64 -2.34
C ASP A 120 7.67 -5.43 -1.93
N PRO A 121 8.01 -6.57 -2.59
CA PRO A 121 9.20 -7.35 -2.26
C PRO A 121 10.51 -6.56 -2.44
N GLY A 122 10.54 -5.51 -3.25
CA GLY A 122 11.68 -4.62 -3.43
C GLY A 122 11.77 -3.48 -2.44
N ALA A 123 10.75 -3.27 -1.59
CA ALA A 123 10.68 -2.17 -0.64
C ALA A 123 10.84 -2.64 0.80
N GLU A 124 11.49 -1.83 1.64
CA GLU A 124 11.58 -2.09 3.08
C GLU A 124 10.32 -1.67 3.83
N GLU A 125 9.54 -0.77 3.24
CA GLU A 125 8.34 -0.21 3.83
C GLU A 125 7.21 -1.24 3.91
N ARG A 126 6.45 -1.14 5.01
CA ARG A 126 5.28 -1.96 5.31
C ARG A 126 4.09 -1.03 5.57
N ALA A 127 2.98 -1.24 4.88
CA ALA A 127 1.72 -0.53 5.13
C ALA A 127 0.75 -1.40 5.91
N ILE A 128 0.09 -0.86 6.93
CA ILE A 128 -0.94 -1.60 7.68
C ILE A 128 -2.20 -1.72 6.81
N ALA A 129 -2.35 -2.88 6.16
CA ALA A 129 -3.48 -3.22 5.28
C ALA A 129 -4.71 -3.72 6.05
N GLY A 130 -4.52 -4.20 7.29
CA GLY A 130 -5.62 -4.66 8.13
C GLY A 130 -5.27 -4.71 9.59
N SER A 131 -6.25 -4.40 10.46
CA SER A 131 -6.07 -4.44 11.92
C SER A 131 -6.04 -5.86 12.46
N THR A 132 -6.68 -6.82 11.79
CA THR A 132 -6.67 -8.26 12.06
C THR A 132 -6.92 -9.00 10.75
N PHE A 133 -6.55 -10.29 10.70
CA PHE A 133 -6.72 -11.14 9.53
C PHE A 133 -8.18 -11.24 9.06
N ASP A 134 -9.11 -11.47 9.98
CA ASP A 134 -10.54 -11.61 9.68
C ASP A 134 -11.14 -10.33 9.11
N ARG A 135 -10.80 -9.16 9.66
CA ARG A 135 -11.25 -7.87 9.14
C ARG A 135 -10.65 -7.53 7.80
N TRP A 136 -9.35 -7.79 7.63
CA TRP A 136 -8.68 -7.62 6.35
C TRP A 136 -9.34 -8.47 5.26
N LEU A 137 -9.66 -9.74 5.56
CA LEU A 137 -10.29 -10.63 4.60
C LEU A 137 -11.69 -10.14 4.20
N ASP A 138 -12.53 -9.77 5.18
CA ASP A 138 -13.86 -9.18 4.91
C ASP A 138 -13.74 -7.89 4.08
N ALA A 139 -12.81 -7.00 4.45
CA ALA A 139 -12.58 -5.74 3.76
C ALA A 139 -12.09 -5.95 2.33
N THR A 140 -11.16 -6.90 2.12
CA THR A 140 -10.65 -7.25 0.80
C THR A 140 -11.76 -7.77 -0.10
N VAL A 141 -12.56 -8.75 0.37
CA VAL A 141 -13.68 -9.26 -0.43
C VAL A 141 -14.70 -8.16 -0.73
N ALA A 142 -15.03 -7.33 0.24
CA ALA A 142 -16.04 -6.29 0.07
C ALA A 142 -15.60 -5.17 -0.91
N ARG A 143 -14.30 -4.84 -0.95
CA ARG A 143 -13.78 -3.84 -1.89
C ARG A 143 -13.65 -4.39 -3.30
N GLU A 144 -13.07 -5.61 -3.44
CA GLU A 144 -12.86 -6.23 -4.75
C GLU A 144 -14.18 -6.53 -5.46
N GLN A 145 -15.20 -6.96 -4.73
CA GLN A 145 -16.53 -7.21 -5.28
C GLN A 145 -17.11 -6.00 -6.03
N LEU A 146 -16.70 -4.77 -5.72
CA LEU A 146 -17.18 -3.56 -6.40
C LEU A 146 -16.70 -3.44 -7.85
N LEU A 147 -15.71 -4.21 -8.25
CA LEU A 147 -15.18 -4.23 -9.60
C LEU A 147 -15.96 -5.17 -10.52
N PHE A 148 -16.79 -6.07 -9.97
CA PHE A 148 -17.42 -7.16 -10.73
C PHE A 148 -18.94 -7.00 -10.81
N GLY A 149 -19.47 -7.35 -11.98
CA GLY A 149 -20.90 -7.43 -12.23
C GLY A 149 -21.53 -8.74 -11.71
N PRO A 150 -22.86 -8.88 -11.87
CA PRO A 150 -23.58 -10.07 -11.42
C PRO A 150 -23.25 -11.32 -12.24
N ASP A 151 -22.62 -11.18 -13.39
CA ASP A 151 -22.11 -12.24 -14.28
C ASP A 151 -20.71 -12.75 -13.89
N GLY A 152 -20.03 -12.05 -12.96
CA GLY A 152 -18.67 -12.36 -12.55
C GLY A 152 -17.58 -11.73 -13.40
N GLU A 153 -17.95 -10.95 -14.40
CA GLU A 153 -17.03 -10.16 -15.22
C GLU A 153 -16.82 -8.75 -14.61
N TYR A 154 -15.78 -8.05 -15.04
CA TYR A 154 -15.60 -6.66 -14.63
C TYR A 154 -16.80 -5.82 -15.03
N ALA A 155 -17.32 -5.06 -14.08
CA ALA A 155 -18.43 -4.16 -14.37
C ALA A 155 -17.98 -3.06 -15.35
N ALA A 156 -18.91 -2.57 -16.17
CA ALA A 156 -18.63 -1.47 -17.08
C ALA A 156 -18.14 -0.23 -16.30
N ASP A 157 -17.23 0.52 -16.91
CA ASP A 157 -16.72 1.81 -16.40
C ASP A 157 -16.00 1.75 -15.04
N VAL A 158 -15.49 0.59 -14.61
CA VAL A 158 -14.67 0.51 -13.39
C VAL A 158 -13.22 0.93 -13.61
N PHE A 159 -12.72 0.82 -14.83
CA PHE A 159 -11.39 1.25 -15.23
C PHE A 159 -11.44 2.53 -16.06
N ASP A 160 -10.31 3.23 -16.11
CA ASP A 160 -10.12 4.39 -16.99
C ASP A 160 -10.18 3.97 -18.48
N PRO A 161 -10.25 4.91 -19.43
CA PRO A 161 -10.33 4.59 -20.86
C PRO A 161 -9.13 3.79 -21.40
N ALA A 162 -7.98 3.82 -20.71
CA ALA A 162 -6.80 3.03 -21.06
C ALA A 162 -6.86 1.61 -20.45
N GLY A 163 -7.83 1.33 -19.55
CA GLY A 163 -7.98 0.06 -18.86
C GLY A 163 -6.89 -0.21 -17.81
N GLN A 164 -6.17 0.82 -17.39
CA GLN A 164 -5.00 0.68 -16.53
C GLN A 164 -5.30 0.93 -15.05
N GLU A 165 -6.19 1.88 -14.75
CA GLU A 165 -6.46 2.28 -13.37
C GLU A 165 -7.95 2.26 -13.06
N VAL A 166 -8.27 1.86 -11.83
CA VAL A 166 -9.63 1.98 -11.30
C VAL A 166 -10.02 3.46 -11.26
N VAL A 167 -11.19 3.80 -11.81
CA VAL A 167 -11.66 5.19 -11.81
C VAL A 167 -11.81 5.72 -10.38
N PRO A 168 -11.48 7.00 -10.11
CA PRO A 168 -11.40 7.54 -8.75
C PRO A 168 -12.70 7.42 -7.93
N THR A 169 -13.85 7.43 -8.58
CA THR A 169 -15.15 7.24 -7.92
C THR A 169 -15.35 5.82 -7.40
N ILE A 170 -14.87 4.82 -8.11
CA ILE A 170 -14.91 3.41 -7.68
C ILE A 170 -13.84 3.18 -6.62
N ALA A 171 -12.61 3.69 -6.82
CA ALA A 171 -11.54 3.60 -5.83
C ALA A 171 -11.96 4.21 -4.47
N LEU A 172 -12.66 5.35 -4.49
CA LEU A 172 -13.22 5.94 -3.27
C LEU A 172 -14.24 5.01 -2.60
N ARG A 173 -15.16 4.43 -3.35
CA ARG A 173 -16.16 3.48 -2.83
C ARG A 173 -15.51 2.23 -2.26
N GLN A 174 -14.44 1.71 -2.91
CA GLN A 174 -13.67 0.57 -2.41
C GLN A 174 -13.03 0.88 -1.05
N ALA A 175 -12.34 2.02 -0.93
CA ALA A 175 -11.73 2.45 0.32
C ALA A 175 -12.76 2.65 1.43
N GLU A 176 -13.86 3.35 1.16
CA GLU A 176 -14.94 3.56 2.12
C GLU A 176 -15.62 2.24 2.54
N ARG A 177 -15.75 1.29 1.63
CA ARG A 177 -16.31 -0.03 1.93
C ARG A 177 -15.40 -0.82 2.84
N ALA A 178 -14.09 -0.82 2.57
CA ALA A 178 -13.08 -1.47 3.39
C ALA A 178 -13.04 -0.87 4.80
N LEU A 179 -13.02 0.44 4.91
CA LEU A 179 -12.98 1.16 6.20
C LEU A 179 -14.22 0.93 7.08
N LYS A 180 -15.39 0.65 6.51
CA LYS A 180 -16.58 0.25 7.28
C LYS A 180 -16.37 -1.09 8.00
N LEU A 181 -15.56 -1.98 7.43
CA LEU A 181 -15.28 -3.31 7.97
C LEU A 181 -14.02 -3.32 8.84
N ASP A 182 -13.02 -2.57 8.43
CA ASP A 182 -11.76 -2.39 9.16
C ASP A 182 -11.34 -0.92 9.27
N PRO A 183 -11.83 -0.18 10.26
CA PRO A 183 -11.42 1.21 10.49
C PRO A 183 -9.94 1.38 10.87
N GLY A 184 -9.22 0.30 11.17
CA GLY A 184 -7.80 0.30 11.50
C GLY A 184 -6.87 0.05 10.30
N ALA A 185 -7.42 -0.10 9.09
CA ALA A 185 -6.64 -0.29 7.87
C ALA A 185 -6.09 1.04 7.36
N ALA A 186 -4.85 1.38 7.73
CA ALA A 186 -4.18 2.62 7.32
C ALA A 186 -4.07 2.73 5.80
N ASP A 187 -3.79 1.62 5.11
CA ASP A 187 -3.72 1.54 3.66
C ASP A 187 -5.05 1.94 2.98
N SER A 188 -6.18 1.54 3.57
CA SER A 188 -7.50 1.94 3.07
C SER A 188 -7.80 3.43 3.29
N GLU A 189 -7.34 4.03 4.40
CA GLU A 189 -7.41 5.49 4.60
C GLU A 189 -6.52 6.23 3.62
N HIS A 190 -5.32 5.73 3.35
CA HIS A 190 -4.42 6.29 2.34
C HIS A 190 -5.06 6.23 0.94
N ALA A 191 -5.59 5.06 0.54
CA ALA A 191 -6.30 4.89 -0.73
C ALA A 191 -7.51 5.83 -0.85
N ARG A 192 -8.25 6.06 0.25
CA ARG A 192 -9.34 7.05 0.30
C ARG A 192 -8.82 8.46 0.01
N GLY A 193 -7.68 8.83 0.60
CA GLY A 193 -7.03 10.11 0.38
C GLY A 193 -6.63 10.31 -1.08
N LEU A 194 -5.99 9.32 -1.70
CA LEU A 194 -5.60 9.34 -3.12
C LEU A 194 -6.81 9.50 -4.04
N ALA A 195 -7.87 8.72 -3.82
CA ALA A 195 -9.10 8.82 -4.60
C ALA A 195 -9.77 10.20 -4.47
N LEU A 196 -9.82 10.76 -3.26
CA LEU A 196 -10.36 12.10 -3.00
C LEU A 196 -9.51 13.19 -3.69
N ALA A 197 -8.18 13.08 -3.66
CA ALA A 197 -7.28 14.03 -4.35
C ALA A 197 -7.51 14.00 -5.85
N ARG A 198 -7.62 12.81 -6.47
CA ARG A 198 -7.93 12.64 -7.90
C ARG A 198 -9.32 13.17 -8.29
N LEU A 199 -10.28 13.18 -7.36
CA LEU A 199 -11.60 13.80 -7.53
C LEU A 199 -11.61 15.32 -7.27
N GLY A 200 -10.46 15.92 -6.98
CA GLY A 200 -10.35 17.35 -6.66
C GLY A 200 -10.87 17.73 -5.25
N ARG A 201 -11.24 16.75 -4.43
CA ARG A 201 -11.74 16.95 -3.04
C ARG A 201 -10.58 17.07 -2.06
N ARG A 202 -9.70 18.04 -2.30
CA ARG A 202 -8.38 18.16 -1.67
C ARG A 202 -8.43 18.29 -0.14
N GLU A 203 -9.36 19.07 0.43
CA GLU A 203 -9.52 19.19 1.89
C GLU A 203 -9.87 17.85 2.54
N ALA A 204 -10.76 17.10 1.93
CA ALA A 204 -11.11 15.75 2.40
C ALA A 204 -9.94 14.76 2.25
N ALA A 205 -9.13 14.91 1.19
CA ALA A 205 -7.92 14.13 1.00
C ALA A 205 -6.89 14.38 2.12
N LEU A 206 -6.65 15.66 2.49
CA LEU A 206 -5.76 15.98 3.62
C LEU A 206 -6.20 15.29 4.91
N ALA A 207 -7.50 15.29 5.22
CA ALA A 207 -8.03 14.62 6.40
C ALA A 207 -7.84 13.10 6.36
N ALA A 208 -7.99 12.48 5.17
CA ALA A 208 -7.77 11.04 5.00
C ALA A 208 -6.29 10.67 5.14
N PHE A 209 -5.37 11.43 4.56
CA PHE A 209 -3.93 11.20 4.71
C PHE A 209 -3.46 11.40 6.17
N GLU A 210 -4.03 12.38 6.89
CA GLU A 210 -3.73 12.56 8.31
C GLU A 210 -4.22 11.36 9.14
N ALA A 211 -5.42 10.82 8.85
CA ALA A 211 -5.93 9.63 9.50
C ALA A 211 -5.06 8.40 9.21
N ALA A 212 -4.63 8.20 7.96
CA ALA A 212 -3.71 7.14 7.58
C ALA A 212 -2.37 7.25 8.32
N SER A 213 -1.78 8.46 8.38
CA SER A 213 -0.54 8.72 9.11
C SER A 213 -0.65 8.47 10.62
N ALA A 214 -1.83 8.71 11.19
CA ALA A 214 -2.08 8.45 12.63
C ALA A 214 -2.19 6.95 12.93
N LEU A 215 -2.74 6.16 12.00
CA LEU A 215 -2.87 4.71 12.10
C LEU A 215 -1.54 3.99 11.86
N ASP A 216 -0.70 4.52 10.96
CA ASP A 216 0.58 3.93 10.58
C ASP A 216 1.68 5.01 10.53
N GLN A 217 2.32 5.24 11.67
CA GLN A 217 3.38 6.25 11.81
C GLN A 217 4.70 5.85 11.16
N GLY A 218 4.89 4.57 10.85
CA GLY A 218 6.07 4.05 10.18
C GLY A 218 6.01 4.12 8.65
N ASN A 219 4.86 4.48 8.09
CA ASN A 219 4.69 4.59 6.65
C ASN A 219 4.93 6.03 6.17
N PRO A 220 5.94 6.27 5.30
CA PRO A 220 6.27 7.61 4.81
C PRO A 220 5.25 8.18 3.81
N TRP A 221 4.47 7.33 3.14
CA TRP A 221 3.67 7.74 1.99
C TRP A 221 2.43 8.57 2.33
N PRO A 222 1.61 8.25 3.35
CA PRO A 222 0.48 9.10 3.70
C PRO A 222 0.87 10.55 4.07
N PRO A 223 1.88 10.81 4.92
CA PRO A 223 2.31 12.19 5.17
C PRO A 223 2.99 12.84 3.95
N PHE A 224 3.61 12.07 3.04
CA PHE A 224 4.12 12.59 1.78
C PHE A 224 3.00 13.11 0.88
N ASP A 225 1.93 12.32 0.66
CA ASP A 225 0.81 12.72 -0.18
C ASP A 225 -0.02 13.86 0.45
N LEU A 226 -0.07 13.92 1.79
CA LEU A 226 -0.58 15.10 2.50
C LEU A 226 0.20 16.35 2.11
N GLY A 227 1.54 16.29 2.16
CA GLY A 227 2.42 17.38 1.80
C GLY A 227 2.25 17.83 0.34
N ARG A 228 2.23 16.87 -0.61
CA ARG A 228 2.00 17.17 -2.05
C ARG A 228 0.64 17.84 -2.27
N THR A 229 -0.41 17.29 -1.66
CA THR A 229 -1.77 17.85 -1.77
C THR A 229 -1.84 19.26 -1.18
N ALA A 230 -1.19 19.50 -0.03
CA ALA A 230 -1.12 20.82 0.59
C ALA A 230 -0.36 21.85 -0.27
N LEU A 231 0.76 21.46 -0.90
CA LEU A 231 1.48 22.33 -1.86
C LEU A 231 0.61 22.67 -3.08
N ALA A 232 -0.10 21.67 -3.63
CA ALA A 232 -1.03 21.90 -4.75
C ALA A 232 -2.21 22.82 -4.39
N MET A 233 -2.48 23.00 -3.08
CA MET A 233 -3.45 23.97 -2.55
C MET A 233 -2.82 25.31 -2.13
N ASN A 234 -1.53 25.53 -2.40
CA ASN A 234 -0.77 26.66 -1.95
C ASN A 234 -0.77 26.84 -0.40
N LYS A 235 -0.65 25.71 0.33
CA LYS A 235 -0.62 25.65 1.80
C LYS A 235 0.74 25.12 2.29
N PRO A 236 1.88 25.81 2.03
CA PRO A 236 3.22 25.30 2.35
C PRO A 236 3.43 25.11 3.86
N ALA A 237 2.77 25.89 4.71
CA ALA A 237 2.82 25.73 6.17
C ALA A 237 2.23 24.39 6.67
N ILE A 238 1.32 23.75 5.91
CA ILE A 238 0.83 22.40 6.16
C ILE A 238 1.77 21.36 5.54
N ALA A 239 2.31 21.65 4.36
CA ALA A 239 3.15 20.72 3.62
C ALA A 239 4.49 20.46 4.31
N LEU A 240 5.15 21.48 4.85
CA LEU A 240 6.47 21.36 5.48
C LEU A 240 6.51 20.32 6.62
N PRO A 241 5.66 20.40 7.65
CA PRO A 241 5.65 19.37 8.71
C PRO A 241 5.26 17.99 8.20
N ALA A 242 4.44 17.90 7.17
CA ALA A 242 4.06 16.62 6.57
C ALA A 242 5.26 15.93 5.89
N PHE A 243 6.04 16.65 5.07
CA PHE A 243 7.25 16.09 4.46
C PHE A 243 8.33 15.74 5.47
N ARG A 244 8.46 16.50 6.57
CA ARG A 244 9.37 16.14 7.66
C ARG A 244 8.95 14.83 8.34
N ARG A 245 7.66 14.61 8.57
CA ARG A 245 7.15 13.33 9.09
C ARG A 245 7.44 12.19 8.12
N ALA A 246 7.20 12.40 6.83
CA ALA A 246 7.52 11.44 5.79
C ALA A 246 9.01 11.06 5.80
N ALA A 247 9.91 12.05 5.81
CA ALA A 247 11.35 11.81 5.89
C ALA A 247 11.79 11.07 7.16
N SER A 248 11.12 11.33 8.29
CA SER A 248 11.40 10.64 9.56
C SER A 248 10.92 9.19 9.58
N ALA A 249 9.93 8.83 8.75
CA ALA A 249 9.37 7.48 8.66
C ALA A 249 10.08 6.61 7.62
N ALA A 250 10.85 7.20 6.69
CA ALA A 250 11.59 6.45 5.68
C ALA A 250 12.77 5.68 6.29
N ASN A 251 13.00 4.47 5.77
CA ASN A 251 13.99 3.52 6.31
C ASN A 251 15.34 3.58 5.59
N ASP A 252 15.42 4.15 4.38
CA ASP A 252 16.66 4.28 3.62
C ASP A 252 17.06 5.73 3.36
N GLY A 253 18.37 5.94 3.11
CA GLY A 253 18.96 7.27 2.96
C GLY A 253 18.49 8.01 1.70
N ALA A 254 18.31 7.31 0.59
CA ALA A 254 17.93 7.91 -0.69
C ALA A 254 16.48 8.42 -0.65
N THR A 255 15.55 7.58 -0.17
CA THR A 255 14.15 7.98 0.06
C THR A 255 14.07 9.12 1.05
N THR A 256 14.79 9.04 2.20
CA THR A 256 14.85 10.12 3.18
C THR A 256 15.32 11.44 2.53
N ALA A 257 16.40 11.39 1.73
CA ALA A 257 16.94 12.56 1.05
C ALA A 257 15.93 13.20 0.08
N ARG A 258 15.22 12.38 -0.69
CA ARG A 258 14.17 12.85 -1.62
C ARG A 258 12.99 13.48 -0.87
N LEU A 259 12.55 12.90 0.23
CA LEU A 259 11.48 13.44 1.06
C LEU A 259 11.90 14.76 1.74
N LEU A 260 13.17 14.87 2.16
CA LEU A 260 13.74 16.13 2.65
C LEU A 260 13.82 17.20 1.54
N ALA A 261 14.10 16.82 0.30
CA ALA A 261 14.07 17.77 -0.83
C ALA A 261 12.67 18.38 -1.02
N TRP A 262 11.61 17.58 -0.85
CA TRP A 262 10.24 18.09 -0.79
C TRP A 262 9.99 19.01 0.41
N ALA A 263 10.56 18.69 1.58
CA ALA A 263 10.50 19.58 2.74
C ALA A 263 11.21 20.91 2.48
N VAL A 264 12.38 20.89 1.79
CA VAL A 264 13.07 22.11 1.35
C VAL A 264 12.18 22.96 0.45
N ARG A 265 11.54 22.34 -0.56
CA ARG A 265 10.60 23.03 -1.45
C ARG A 265 9.46 23.69 -0.69
N ALA A 266 8.88 22.99 0.28
CA ALA A 266 7.82 23.54 1.12
C ALA A 266 8.32 24.66 2.02
N ALA A 267 9.54 24.57 2.61
CA ALA A 267 10.15 25.60 3.43
C ALA A 267 10.44 26.88 2.61
N VAL A 268 10.97 26.73 1.40
CA VAL A 268 11.18 27.88 0.48
C VAL A 268 9.84 28.55 0.15
N ALA A 269 8.80 27.78 -0.16
CA ALA A 269 7.46 28.31 -0.46
C ALA A 269 6.78 28.97 0.76
N ALA A 270 7.15 28.56 1.98
CA ALA A 270 6.67 29.12 3.23
C ALA A 270 7.51 30.32 3.73
N GLU A 271 8.62 30.65 3.06
CA GLU A 271 9.63 31.58 3.54
C GLU A 271 10.17 31.20 4.93
N ASP A 272 10.32 29.88 5.19
CA ASP A 272 10.76 29.32 6.47
C ASP A 272 12.28 29.23 6.53
N ASP A 273 12.89 29.74 7.62
CA ASP A 273 14.35 29.78 7.82
C ASP A 273 15.02 28.40 7.85
N SER A 274 14.25 27.32 8.05
CA SER A 274 14.79 25.95 8.06
C SER A 274 15.22 25.43 6.68
N ALA A 275 14.92 26.13 5.59
CA ALA A 275 15.24 25.69 4.23
C ALA A 275 16.74 25.35 4.04
N ALA A 276 17.64 26.17 4.59
CA ALA A 276 19.09 25.94 4.49
C ALA A 276 19.54 24.69 5.28
N THR A 277 18.99 24.47 6.46
CA THR A 277 19.28 23.30 7.30
C THR A 277 18.77 22.02 6.65
N LEU A 278 17.54 22.02 6.16
CA LEU A 278 16.95 20.88 5.46
C LEU A 278 17.71 20.52 4.18
N ARG A 279 18.24 21.52 3.47
CA ARG A 279 19.08 21.32 2.28
C ARG A 279 20.37 20.58 2.62
N ALA A 280 21.04 21.01 3.67
CA ALA A 280 22.25 20.34 4.15
C ALA A 280 21.96 18.91 4.63
N GLU A 281 20.84 18.71 5.32
CA GLU A 281 20.42 17.39 5.78
C GLU A 281 20.09 16.44 4.61
N ALA A 282 19.36 16.89 3.59
CA ALA A 282 19.05 16.10 2.40
C ALA A 282 20.33 15.61 1.70
N ILE A 283 21.30 16.52 1.47
CA ILE A 283 22.58 16.17 0.85
C ILE A 283 23.40 15.22 1.73
N ALA A 284 23.32 15.37 3.05
CA ALA A 284 24.02 14.48 3.99
C ALA A 284 23.43 13.05 4.01
N LYS A 285 22.13 12.91 3.74
CA LYS A 285 21.45 11.61 3.64
C LYS A 285 21.78 10.87 2.34
N ASP A 286 21.90 11.62 1.22
CA ASP A 286 22.32 11.08 -0.08
C ASP A 286 23.21 12.12 -0.80
N ALA A 287 24.53 11.86 -0.84
CA ALA A 287 25.49 12.71 -1.52
C ALA A 287 25.27 12.77 -3.06
N GLN A 288 24.56 11.80 -3.64
CA GLN A 288 24.24 11.72 -5.06
C GLN A 288 22.89 12.36 -5.41
N LEU A 289 22.15 12.86 -4.40
CA LEU A 289 20.80 13.42 -4.60
C LEU A 289 20.75 14.44 -5.76
N VAL A 290 21.69 15.41 -5.78
CA VAL A 290 21.74 16.46 -6.83
C VAL A 290 22.01 15.85 -8.21
N GLU A 291 22.88 14.84 -8.30
CA GLU A 291 23.17 14.11 -9.56
C GLU A 291 21.93 13.33 -10.03
N HIS A 292 21.26 12.61 -9.12
CA HIS A 292 20.04 11.89 -9.43
C HIS A 292 18.93 12.82 -9.92
N LEU A 293 18.68 13.94 -9.23
CA LEU A 293 17.70 14.92 -9.66
C LEU A 293 18.07 15.56 -11.01
N THR A 294 19.37 15.86 -11.24
CA THR A 294 19.82 16.41 -12.52
C THR A 294 19.62 15.42 -13.65
N ARG A 295 19.91 14.14 -13.43
CA ARG A 295 19.66 13.06 -14.40
C ARG A 295 18.19 12.94 -14.75
N SER A 296 17.30 12.90 -13.74
CA SER A 296 15.84 12.82 -13.94
C SER A 296 15.30 14.07 -14.64
N ALA A 297 15.79 15.27 -14.29
CA ALA A 297 15.44 16.52 -14.96
C ALA A 297 15.90 16.59 -16.42
N SER A 298 16.93 15.82 -16.78
CA SER A 298 17.53 15.76 -18.12
C SER A 298 16.94 14.63 -18.98
N ALA A 299 16.13 13.75 -18.41
CA ALA A 299 15.57 12.62 -19.14
C ALA A 299 14.80 13.11 -20.38
N ALA A 300 15.20 12.63 -21.57
CA ALA A 300 14.62 12.97 -22.85
C ALA A 300 14.24 11.68 -23.58
N GLY A 301 13.05 11.63 -24.16
CA GLY A 301 12.56 10.48 -24.92
C GLY A 301 11.04 10.55 -25.07
N GLU A 302 10.48 9.75 -25.99
CA GLU A 302 9.02 9.64 -26.17
C GLU A 302 8.34 9.01 -24.94
N ASP A 303 9.11 8.23 -24.14
CA ASP A 303 8.65 7.55 -22.92
C ASP A 303 9.02 8.32 -21.63
N ALA A 304 9.55 9.56 -21.74
CA ALA A 304 9.88 10.35 -20.56
C ALA A 304 8.61 10.85 -19.89
N ASP A 305 8.42 10.46 -18.62
CA ASP A 305 7.35 10.97 -17.79
C ASP A 305 7.58 12.48 -17.53
N ASP A 306 6.81 13.31 -18.21
CA ASP A 306 6.91 14.76 -18.10
C ASP A 306 6.62 15.24 -16.65
N GLU A 307 5.73 14.55 -15.91
CA GLU A 307 5.45 14.88 -14.50
C GLU A 307 6.66 14.59 -13.61
N ALA A 308 7.28 13.42 -13.74
CA ALA A 308 8.48 13.07 -12.99
C ALA A 308 9.65 14.02 -13.28
N ARG A 309 9.77 14.47 -14.54
CA ARG A 309 10.77 15.45 -14.93
C ARG A 309 10.52 16.82 -14.31
N GLU A 310 9.30 17.33 -14.35
CA GLU A 310 8.93 18.63 -13.73
C GLU A 310 9.13 18.58 -12.21
N GLU A 311 8.79 17.45 -11.58
CA GLU A 311 9.09 17.20 -10.17
C GLU A 311 10.59 17.31 -9.89
N ALA A 312 11.40 16.61 -10.68
CA ALA A 312 12.85 16.61 -10.49
C ALA A 312 13.45 18.02 -10.66
N ILE A 313 12.96 18.81 -11.62
CA ILE A 313 13.37 20.22 -11.82
C ILE A 313 13.03 21.05 -10.57
N ALA A 314 11.79 20.94 -10.08
CA ALA A 314 11.35 21.70 -8.92
C ALA A 314 12.11 21.35 -7.64
N LEU A 315 12.46 20.06 -7.46
CA LEU A 315 13.30 19.61 -6.34
C LEU A 315 14.76 20.07 -6.50
N LEU A 316 15.29 20.02 -7.72
CA LEU A 316 16.66 20.49 -8.00
C LEU A 316 16.81 21.98 -7.71
N GLU A 317 15.86 22.80 -8.15
CA GLU A 317 15.83 24.25 -7.84
C GLU A 317 15.78 24.53 -6.33
N ALA A 318 15.04 23.70 -5.58
CA ALA A 318 14.95 23.81 -4.13
C ALA A 318 16.26 23.42 -3.43
N VAL A 319 16.86 22.28 -3.82
CA VAL A 319 18.04 21.69 -3.13
C VAL A 319 19.34 22.34 -3.58
N ALA A 320 19.50 22.64 -4.86
CA ALA A 320 20.72 23.20 -5.46
C ALA A 320 20.39 24.39 -6.37
N PRO A 321 19.94 25.52 -5.81
CA PRO A 321 19.54 26.69 -6.59
C PRO A 321 20.71 27.20 -7.46
N GLY A 322 20.41 27.48 -8.72
CA GLY A 322 21.40 27.89 -9.72
C GLY A 322 22.08 26.75 -10.48
N THR A 323 21.77 25.50 -10.18
CA THR A 323 22.20 24.37 -11.02
C THR A 323 21.54 24.49 -12.39
N PRO A 324 22.32 24.44 -13.52
CA PRO A 324 21.72 24.51 -14.84
C PRO A 324 20.81 23.30 -15.09
N VAL A 325 19.54 23.55 -15.35
CA VAL A 325 18.61 22.52 -15.79
C VAL A 325 18.81 22.36 -17.31
N PRO A 326 19.15 21.15 -17.81
CA PRO A 326 19.28 20.92 -19.23
C PRO A 326 17.98 21.24 -19.96
N ARG A 327 18.04 22.13 -20.95
CA ARG A 327 16.88 22.43 -21.79
C ARG A 327 16.56 21.20 -22.65
N ARG A 328 15.27 20.83 -22.73
CA ARG A 328 14.80 19.84 -23.69
C ARG A 328 15.18 20.32 -25.08
N LEU A 329 16.06 19.59 -25.77
CA LEU A 329 16.29 19.86 -27.18
C LEU A 329 15.00 19.51 -27.93
N PRO A 330 14.49 20.39 -28.82
CA PRO A 330 13.32 20.09 -29.61
C PRO A 330 13.59 18.80 -30.40
N VAL A 331 12.68 17.83 -30.31
CA VAL A 331 12.70 16.66 -31.20
C VAL A 331 12.50 17.19 -32.61
N ILE A 332 13.54 17.11 -33.44
CA ILE A 332 13.44 17.44 -34.86
C ILE A 332 12.73 16.23 -35.51
N PRO A 333 11.48 16.39 -35.98
CA PRO A 333 10.82 15.30 -36.68
C PRO A 333 11.60 14.97 -37.95
N HIS A 334 11.93 13.69 -38.09
CA HIS A 334 12.56 13.13 -39.30
C HIS A 334 11.56 12.95 -40.44
#